data_967f4ff257967caa76125b31b45305bf
#
_entry.id   967f4ff257967caa76125b31b45305bf
#
_cell.length_a   1.000
_cell.length_b   1.000
_cell.length_c   1.000
_cell.angle_alpha   90.00
_cell.angle_beta   90.00
_cell.angle_gamma   90.00
#
_symmetry.space_group_name_H-M   'P 1'
#
loop_
_entity.id
_entity.type
_entity.pdbx_description
1 polymer ?
#
loop_
_entity_poly.entity_id
_entity_poly.type
_entity_poly.pdbx_seq_one_letter_code
_entity_poly.pdbx_strand_id
1 'polypeptide(L)'
;MRRPSHARPATTRPAPPREATLRKPTIKDVAAQAEVSLKTVSRVVNDETGVHARTRERVLQAIARLGYLPDPSARSLRTAQSYAIGLLYDNPNPYYVIAMQSGVLSVCRESGYGLQIHPCDSSSPNLANEIVELVQHARLAGIVLAPPMSERQPLVDALVEAGVRLVRIVSAATDPQGGSACVYVDDRDAAYEITQHLIQLGHARIGFLWGGKSHGSSWERHKGYEDALRDYGIAVDPDLVVEGDYAFDDGFRGARRLLGLPQPPTAIFGSNDEIAAGVLAAARSGGLNVPYDLSIAGF
;
A
#
# COMPACT_ATOMS: atom_id res chain seq x y z
N MET A 1 66.89 -31.03 -39.36
CA MET A 1 65.78 -32.00 -39.14
C MET A 1 64.62 -31.30 -38.49
N ARG A 2 63.58 -30.91 -39.26
CA ARG A 2 62.36 -30.27 -38.74
C ARG A 2 61.30 -31.39 -38.61
N ARG A 3 60.67 -31.47 -37.40
CA ARG A 3 59.53 -32.38 -37.15
C ARG A 3 58.24 -31.73 -37.64
N PRO A 4 57.30 -32.49 -38.21
CA PRO A 4 56.01 -31.95 -38.65
C PRO A 4 55.05 -31.83 -37.49
N SER A 5 54.32 -30.71 -37.44
CA SER A 5 53.23 -30.37 -36.51
C SER A 5 51.95 -31.14 -36.92
N HIS A 6 51.45 -31.99 -36.04
CA HIS A 6 50.14 -32.62 -36.19
C HIS A 6 49.05 -31.65 -35.67
N ALA A 7 48.30 -31.06 -36.60
CA ALA A 7 47.07 -30.35 -36.30
C ALA A 7 45.96 -31.34 -35.94
N ARG A 8 45.38 -31.19 -34.75
CA ARG A 8 44.13 -31.91 -34.33
C ARG A 8 42.91 -31.31 -35.03
N PRO A 9 41.97 -32.14 -35.49
CA PRO A 9 40.74 -31.62 -36.11
C PRO A 9 39.84 -31.01 -34.99
N ALA A 10 39.28 -29.84 -35.28
CA ALA A 10 38.30 -29.16 -34.44
C ALA A 10 37.00 -29.94 -34.38
N THR A 11 36.64 -30.48 -33.23
CA THR A 11 35.31 -31.05 -32.97
C THR A 11 34.31 -29.92 -32.86
N THR A 12 33.49 -29.70 -33.85
CA THR A 12 32.32 -28.84 -33.80
C THR A 12 31.31 -29.41 -32.83
N ARG A 13 31.16 -28.74 -31.69
CA ARG A 13 30.10 -29.01 -30.73
C ARG A 13 28.74 -28.67 -31.36
N PRO A 14 27.75 -29.59 -31.33
CA PRO A 14 26.40 -29.25 -31.84
C PRO A 14 25.80 -28.13 -30.99
N ALA A 15 25.17 -27.15 -31.64
CA ALA A 15 24.46 -26.07 -31.01
C ALA A 15 23.34 -26.65 -30.10
N PRO A 16 23.12 -26.06 -28.93
CA PRO A 16 22.04 -26.51 -28.06
C PRO A 16 20.69 -26.35 -28.76
N PRO A 17 19.74 -27.30 -28.54
CA PRO A 17 18.41 -27.20 -29.13
C PRO A 17 17.79 -25.86 -28.73
N ARG A 18 17.26 -25.11 -29.70
CA ARG A 18 16.48 -23.91 -29.45
C ARG A 18 15.33 -24.29 -28.52
N GLU A 19 15.34 -23.74 -27.31
CA GLU A 19 14.18 -23.82 -26.42
C GLU A 19 12.95 -23.36 -27.22
N ALA A 20 11.97 -24.26 -27.35
CA ALA A 20 10.68 -23.92 -27.91
C ALA A 20 10.05 -22.89 -26.98
N THR A 21 10.10 -21.62 -27.35
CA THR A 21 9.37 -20.55 -26.67
C THR A 21 7.90 -20.97 -26.65
N LEU A 22 7.40 -21.33 -25.46
CA LEU A 22 5.99 -21.65 -25.22
C LEU A 22 5.15 -20.42 -25.62
N ARG A 23 4.67 -20.44 -26.87
CA ARG A 23 3.78 -19.39 -27.37
C ARG A 23 2.52 -19.37 -26.51
N LYS A 24 2.26 -18.27 -25.80
CA LYS A 24 1.01 -18.11 -25.04
C LYS A 24 -0.20 -18.25 -25.97
N PRO A 25 -1.20 -19.04 -25.59
CA PRO A 25 -2.44 -19.18 -26.36
C PRO A 25 -3.07 -17.79 -26.55
N THR A 26 -3.63 -17.59 -27.72
CA THR A 26 -4.30 -16.34 -28.13
C THR A 26 -5.81 -16.56 -28.26
N ILE A 27 -6.58 -15.48 -28.33
CA ILE A 27 -8.01 -15.54 -28.60
C ILE A 27 -8.30 -16.24 -29.95
N LYS A 28 -7.36 -16.21 -30.91
CA LYS A 28 -7.49 -16.92 -32.19
C LYS A 28 -7.41 -18.43 -32.00
N ASP A 29 -6.56 -18.87 -31.11
CA ASP A 29 -6.40 -20.30 -30.80
C ASP A 29 -7.68 -20.84 -30.10
N VAL A 30 -8.28 -20.04 -29.20
CA VAL A 30 -9.58 -20.38 -28.58
C VAL A 30 -10.70 -20.44 -29.62
N ALA A 31 -10.76 -19.48 -30.54
CA ALA A 31 -11.78 -19.45 -31.60
C ALA A 31 -11.68 -20.68 -32.51
N ALA A 32 -10.46 -21.07 -32.91
CA ALA A 32 -10.19 -22.28 -33.69
C ALA A 32 -10.60 -23.55 -32.92
N GLN A 33 -10.20 -23.66 -31.62
CA GLN A 33 -10.50 -24.82 -30.79
C GLN A 33 -12.00 -24.98 -30.49
N ALA A 34 -12.72 -23.86 -30.33
CA ALA A 34 -14.17 -23.85 -30.08
C ALA A 34 -15.01 -23.84 -31.37
N GLU A 35 -14.39 -23.78 -32.55
CA GLU A 35 -15.04 -23.67 -33.87
C GLU A 35 -16.07 -22.53 -33.93
N VAL A 36 -15.67 -21.35 -33.47
CA VAL A 36 -16.52 -20.13 -33.46
C VAL A 36 -15.74 -18.91 -33.97
N SER A 37 -16.45 -17.83 -34.23
CA SER A 37 -15.82 -16.57 -34.60
C SER A 37 -15.09 -15.94 -33.42
N LEU A 38 -14.05 -15.11 -33.71
CA LEU A 38 -13.37 -14.29 -32.70
C LEU A 38 -14.35 -13.43 -31.90
N LYS A 39 -15.40 -12.90 -32.57
CA LYS A 39 -16.43 -12.08 -31.94
C LYS A 39 -17.24 -12.90 -30.92
N THR A 40 -17.50 -14.19 -31.20
CA THR A 40 -18.20 -15.08 -30.28
C THR A 40 -17.35 -15.37 -29.04
N VAL A 41 -16.06 -15.69 -29.23
CA VAL A 41 -15.13 -15.87 -28.09
C VAL A 41 -15.08 -14.61 -27.24
N SER A 42 -14.93 -13.45 -27.87
CA SER A 42 -14.90 -12.16 -27.17
C SER A 42 -16.14 -11.91 -26.34
N ARG A 43 -17.35 -12.21 -26.86
CA ARG A 43 -18.61 -12.07 -26.13
C ARG A 43 -18.67 -13.00 -24.92
N VAL A 44 -18.21 -14.24 -25.06
CA VAL A 44 -18.16 -15.20 -23.94
C VAL A 44 -17.18 -14.75 -22.85
N VAL A 45 -15.98 -14.30 -23.23
CA VAL A 45 -14.95 -13.82 -22.32
C VAL A 45 -15.39 -12.57 -21.54
N ASN A 46 -16.21 -11.71 -22.16
CA ASN A 46 -16.75 -10.49 -21.52
C ASN A 46 -18.13 -10.70 -20.87
N ASP A 47 -18.60 -11.92 -20.79
CA ASP A 47 -19.92 -12.29 -20.26
C ASP A 47 -21.10 -11.53 -20.90
N GLU A 48 -20.96 -11.16 -22.18
CA GLU A 48 -22.03 -10.48 -22.92
C GLU A 48 -23.20 -11.44 -23.19
N THR A 49 -24.40 -10.86 -23.24
CA THR A 49 -25.63 -11.56 -23.64
C THR A 49 -25.63 -11.88 -25.14
N GLY A 50 -26.51 -12.81 -25.57
CA GLY A 50 -26.71 -13.11 -27.00
C GLY A 50 -25.80 -14.22 -27.53
N VAL A 51 -25.15 -15.02 -26.67
CA VAL A 51 -24.48 -16.28 -27.03
C VAL A 51 -25.26 -17.46 -26.47
N HIS A 52 -25.64 -18.41 -27.32
CA HIS A 52 -26.35 -19.62 -26.90
C HIS A 52 -25.55 -20.39 -25.82
N ALA A 53 -26.22 -20.93 -24.82
CA ALA A 53 -25.59 -21.65 -23.69
C ALA A 53 -24.60 -22.73 -24.13
N ARG A 54 -24.96 -23.57 -25.12
CA ARG A 54 -24.09 -24.62 -25.67
C ARG A 54 -22.82 -24.04 -26.32
N THR A 55 -22.92 -22.90 -26.98
CA THR A 55 -21.77 -22.23 -27.59
C THR A 55 -20.86 -21.63 -26.52
N ARG A 56 -21.45 -21.00 -25.49
CA ARG A 56 -20.74 -20.47 -24.33
C ARG A 56 -19.92 -21.57 -23.65
N GLU A 57 -20.53 -22.72 -23.39
CA GLU A 57 -19.87 -23.86 -22.77
C GLU A 57 -18.67 -24.37 -23.58
N ARG A 58 -18.82 -24.52 -24.90
CA ARG A 58 -17.71 -24.93 -25.80
C ARG A 58 -16.53 -23.96 -25.71
N VAL A 59 -16.81 -22.66 -25.69
CA VAL A 59 -15.76 -21.62 -25.59
C VAL A 59 -15.06 -21.71 -24.24
N LEU A 60 -15.81 -21.84 -23.13
CA LEU A 60 -15.23 -21.97 -21.79
C LEU A 60 -14.35 -23.22 -21.66
N GLN A 61 -14.79 -24.35 -22.24
CA GLN A 61 -13.99 -25.57 -22.30
C GLN A 61 -12.71 -25.41 -23.11
N ALA A 62 -12.76 -24.67 -24.23
CA ALA A 62 -11.59 -24.39 -25.04
C ALA A 62 -10.59 -23.47 -24.27
N ILE A 63 -11.10 -22.46 -23.57
CA ILE A 63 -10.30 -21.57 -22.70
C ILE A 63 -9.57 -22.41 -21.66
N ALA A 64 -10.29 -23.29 -20.94
CA ALA A 64 -9.71 -24.14 -19.90
C ALA A 64 -8.66 -25.11 -20.44
N ARG A 65 -8.93 -25.77 -21.60
CA ARG A 65 -7.97 -26.69 -22.22
C ARG A 65 -6.70 -26.04 -22.69
N LEU A 66 -6.79 -24.83 -23.25
CA LEU A 66 -5.64 -24.09 -23.78
C LEU A 66 -4.90 -23.32 -22.67
N GLY A 67 -5.46 -23.19 -21.47
CA GLY A 67 -4.93 -22.28 -20.44
C GLY A 67 -4.93 -20.82 -20.91
N TYR A 68 -5.90 -20.45 -21.78
CA TYR A 68 -5.97 -19.09 -22.29
C TYR A 68 -6.40 -18.13 -21.19
N LEU A 69 -5.57 -17.11 -20.96
CA LEU A 69 -5.90 -15.98 -20.07
C LEU A 69 -6.12 -14.76 -20.96
N PRO A 70 -7.27 -14.06 -20.80
CA PRO A 70 -7.51 -12.80 -21.49
C PRO A 70 -6.37 -11.82 -21.20
N ASP A 71 -5.79 -11.23 -22.24
CA ASP A 71 -4.76 -10.20 -22.10
C ASP A 71 -5.44 -8.86 -21.76
N PRO A 72 -5.20 -8.28 -20.56
CA PRO A 72 -5.74 -6.98 -20.17
C PRO A 72 -5.35 -5.86 -21.16
N SER A 73 -4.16 -5.94 -21.76
CA SER A 73 -3.69 -4.97 -22.74
C SER A 73 -4.49 -5.05 -24.05
N ALA A 74 -4.84 -6.26 -24.49
CA ALA A 74 -5.69 -6.46 -25.66
C ALA A 74 -7.15 -6.01 -25.40
N ARG A 75 -7.61 -6.11 -24.14
CA ARG A 75 -8.91 -5.62 -23.71
C ARG A 75 -8.95 -4.09 -23.73
N SER A 76 -7.93 -3.42 -23.19
CA SER A 76 -7.85 -1.95 -23.17
C SER A 76 -7.72 -1.34 -24.55
N LEU A 77 -6.98 -1.96 -25.47
CA LEU A 77 -6.87 -1.50 -26.87
C LEU A 77 -8.23 -1.51 -27.61
N ARG A 78 -9.11 -2.46 -27.28
CA ARG A 78 -10.39 -2.61 -27.96
C ARG A 78 -11.49 -1.74 -27.36
N THR A 79 -11.48 -1.51 -26.05
CA THR A 79 -12.51 -0.73 -25.34
C THR A 79 -12.13 0.74 -25.18
N ALA A 80 -10.93 1.14 -25.56
CA ALA A 80 -10.31 2.43 -25.25
C ALA A 80 -10.34 2.77 -23.75
N GLN A 81 -10.51 1.74 -22.87
CA GLN A 81 -10.54 1.88 -21.43
C GLN A 81 -9.32 1.22 -20.82
N SER A 82 -8.76 1.84 -19.82
CA SER A 82 -7.71 1.24 -19.00
C SER A 82 -8.30 0.34 -17.92
N TYR A 83 -7.57 -0.73 -17.61
CA TYR A 83 -7.90 -1.67 -16.54
C TYR A 83 -6.74 -1.76 -15.53
N ALA A 84 -6.02 -0.67 -15.32
CA ALA A 84 -4.95 -0.57 -14.33
C ALA A 84 -5.26 0.55 -13.33
N ILE A 85 -5.15 0.24 -12.05
CA ILE A 85 -5.24 1.20 -10.95
C ILE A 85 -3.83 1.43 -10.41
N GLY A 86 -3.45 2.67 -10.17
CA GLY A 86 -2.20 3.02 -9.50
C GLY A 86 -2.41 3.15 -8.00
N LEU A 87 -1.51 2.57 -7.18
CA LEU A 87 -1.39 2.91 -5.77
C LEU A 87 -0.13 3.76 -5.61
N LEU A 88 -0.31 5.03 -5.26
CA LEU A 88 0.74 6.02 -5.09
C LEU A 88 0.95 6.28 -3.61
N TYR A 89 2.18 6.15 -3.14
CA TYR A 89 2.51 6.33 -1.73
C TYR A 89 3.92 6.91 -1.56
N ASP A 90 4.11 7.56 -0.41
CA ASP A 90 5.38 7.95 0.16
C ASP A 90 5.30 7.66 1.66
N ASN A 91 5.63 6.44 2.05
CA ASN A 91 5.51 6.00 3.43
C ASN A 91 6.65 5.03 3.77
N PRO A 92 7.42 5.31 4.81
CA PRO A 92 8.55 4.48 5.23
C PRO A 92 8.12 3.17 5.88
N ASN A 93 6.85 3.04 6.33
CA ASN A 93 6.37 1.83 6.99
C ASN A 93 5.94 0.77 5.97
N PRO A 94 6.72 -0.31 5.78
CA PRO A 94 6.42 -1.34 4.80
C PRO A 94 5.14 -2.12 5.13
N TYR A 95 4.79 -2.30 6.39
CA TYR A 95 3.58 -3.04 6.80
C TYR A 95 2.31 -2.29 6.42
N TYR A 96 2.30 -0.97 6.61
CA TYR A 96 1.21 -0.11 6.18
C TYR A 96 1.03 -0.15 4.65
N VAL A 97 2.13 -0.06 3.91
CA VAL A 97 2.11 -0.15 2.44
C VAL A 97 1.60 -1.51 1.97
N ILE A 98 2.06 -2.62 2.59
CA ILE A 98 1.59 -3.97 2.25
C ILE A 98 0.11 -4.15 2.56
N ALA A 99 -0.39 -3.62 3.67
CA ALA A 99 -1.81 -3.69 4.02
C ALA A 99 -2.68 -2.95 2.99
N MET A 100 -2.30 -1.73 2.61
CA MET A 100 -2.98 -0.98 1.54
C MET A 100 -2.95 -1.74 0.21
N GLN A 101 -1.79 -2.25 -0.20
CA GLN A 101 -1.65 -3.05 -1.42
C GLN A 101 -2.58 -4.26 -1.42
N SER A 102 -2.64 -4.98 -0.30
CA SER A 102 -3.48 -6.17 -0.17
C SER A 102 -4.96 -5.82 -0.29
N GLY A 103 -5.42 -4.76 0.35
CA GLY A 103 -6.79 -4.27 0.25
C GLY A 103 -7.17 -3.85 -1.16
N VAL A 104 -6.36 -3.00 -1.80
CA VAL A 104 -6.62 -2.54 -3.18
C VAL A 104 -6.56 -3.70 -4.17
N LEU A 105 -5.56 -4.59 -4.03
CA LEU A 105 -5.38 -5.74 -4.93
C LEU A 105 -6.55 -6.72 -4.87
N SER A 106 -7.17 -6.95 -3.69
CA SER A 106 -8.32 -7.85 -3.58
C SER A 106 -9.49 -7.35 -4.43
N VAL A 107 -9.83 -6.07 -4.32
CA VAL A 107 -10.92 -5.45 -5.10
C VAL A 107 -10.58 -5.36 -6.58
N CYS A 108 -9.32 -5.04 -6.91
CA CYS A 108 -8.86 -5.03 -8.31
C CYS A 108 -9.05 -6.40 -8.98
N ARG A 109 -8.69 -7.49 -8.30
CA ARG A 109 -8.84 -8.86 -8.83
C ARG A 109 -10.28 -9.22 -9.09
N GLU A 110 -11.18 -8.94 -8.15
CA GLU A 110 -12.61 -9.19 -8.29
C GLU A 110 -13.24 -8.38 -9.44
N SER A 111 -12.76 -7.16 -9.64
CA SER A 111 -13.26 -6.23 -10.66
C SER A 111 -12.55 -6.36 -12.02
N GLY A 112 -11.57 -7.26 -12.16
CA GLY A 112 -10.82 -7.46 -13.39
C GLY A 112 -9.85 -6.32 -13.73
N TYR A 113 -9.37 -5.60 -12.70
CA TYR A 113 -8.31 -4.59 -12.81
C TYR A 113 -6.95 -5.15 -12.37
N GLY A 114 -5.88 -4.58 -12.94
CA GLY A 114 -4.52 -4.77 -12.45
C GLY A 114 -4.15 -3.66 -11.47
N LEU A 115 -3.32 -3.96 -10.48
CA LEU A 115 -2.73 -2.98 -9.59
C LEU A 115 -1.29 -2.68 -10.02
N GLN A 116 -0.94 -1.41 -10.14
CA GLN A 116 0.42 -0.91 -10.30
C GLN A 116 0.80 -0.11 -9.08
N ILE A 117 2.01 -0.30 -8.59
CA ILE A 117 2.50 0.28 -7.33
C ILE A 117 3.58 1.28 -7.68
N HIS A 118 3.42 2.52 -7.21
CA HIS A 118 4.30 3.63 -7.52
C HIS A 118 4.72 4.34 -6.24
N PRO A 119 5.94 4.07 -5.73
CA PRO A 119 6.53 4.93 -4.72
C PRO A 119 6.80 6.31 -5.33
N CYS A 120 6.49 7.34 -4.58
CA CYS A 120 6.66 8.74 -4.97
C CYS A 120 7.57 9.45 -3.96
N ASP A 121 8.11 10.59 -4.34
CA ASP A 121 8.77 11.52 -3.44
C ASP A 121 7.83 12.69 -3.16
N SER A 122 7.22 12.70 -1.98
CA SER A 122 6.30 13.77 -1.59
C SER A 122 6.99 15.14 -1.45
N SER A 123 8.31 15.20 -1.37
CA SER A 123 9.07 16.44 -1.31
C SER A 123 9.31 17.07 -2.69
N SER A 124 9.05 16.36 -3.79
CA SER A 124 9.25 16.87 -5.14
C SER A 124 8.39 18.13 -5.39
N PRO A 125 9.00 19.23 -5.83
CA PRO A 125 8.26 20.45 -6.18
C PRO A 125 7.40 20.28 -7.44
N ASN A 126 7.66 19.24 -8.25
CA ASN A 126 6.96 18.97 -9.51
C ASN A 126 6.01 17.77 -9.43
N LEU A 127 5.72 17.28 -8.23
CA LEU A 127 5.00 16.04 -7.97
C LEU A 127 3.66 15.92 -8.73
N ALA A 128 2.90 17.01 -8.84
CA ALA A 128 1.62 17.00 -9.57
C ALA A 128 1.81 16.60 -11.05
N ASN A 129 2.78 17.23 -11.73
CA ASN A 129 3.08 16.93 -13.13
C ASN A 129 3.62 15.49 -13.29
N GLU A 130 4.51 15.06 -12.39
CA GLU A 130 5.06 13.70 -12.39
C GLU A 130 3.94 12.64 -12.27
N ILE A 131 2.95 12.87 -11.41
CA ILE A 131 1.79 11.97 -11.27
C ILE A 131 0.91 12.01 -12.52
N VAL A 132 0.66 13.19 -13.10
CA VAL A 132 -0.14 13.32 -14.33
C VAL A 132 0.54 12.56 -15.48
N GLU A 133 1.85 12.75 -15.67
CA GLU A 133 2.63 12.03 -16.67
C GLU A 133 2.61 10.52 -16.42
N LEU A 134 2.77 10.08 -15.18
CA LEU A 134 2.68 8.68 -14.80
C LEU A 134 1.32 8.09 -15.18
N VAL A 135 0.22 8.76 -14.84
CA VAL A 135 -1.16 8.30 -15.15
C VAL A 135 -1.34 8.15 -16.64
N GLN A 136 -0.81 9.07 -17.44
CA GLN A 136 -0.90 9.04 -18.91
C GLN A 136 -0.03 7.94 -19.50
N HIS A 137 1.25 7.85 -19.13
CA HIS A 137 2.20 6.86 -19.68
C HIS A 137 1.84 5.44 -19.28
N ALA A 138 1.51 5.20 -18.02
CA ALA A 138 1.08 3.91 -17.51
C ALA A 138 -0.37 3.57 -17.88
N ARG A 139 -1.09 4.51 -18.49
CA ARG A 139 -2.52 4.38 -18.84
C ARG A 139 -3.35 3.89 -17.65
N LEU A 140 -3.24 4.59 -16.53
CA LEU A 140 -4.02 4.24 -15.35
C LEU A 140 -5.48 4.68 -15.52
N ALA A 141 -6.43 3.84 -15.12
CA ALA A 141 -7.86 4.17 -15.09
C ALA A 141 -8.20 5.16 -13.97
N GLY A 142 -7.38 5.12 -12.91
CA GLY A 142 -7.45 5.98 -11.75
C GLY A 142 -6.35 5.61 -10.76
N ILE A 143 -6.24 6.38 -9.70
CA ILE A 143 -5.23 6.18 -8.66
C ILE A 143 -5.84 6.15 -7.27
N VAL A 144 -5.21 5.40 -6.37
CA VAL A 144 -5.38 5.51 -4.92
C VAL A 144 -4.17 6.29 -4.41
N LEU A 145 -4.42 7.42 -3.79
CA LEU A 145 -3.39 8.33 -3.27
C LEU A 145 -3.33 8.17 -1.74
N ALA A 146 -2.16 7.79 -1.23
CA ALA A 146 -1.93 7.57 0.18
C ALA A 146 -1.32 8.80 0.89
N PRO A 147 -1.44 8.91 2.23
CA PRO A 147 -0.74 9.93 3.01
C PRO A 147 0.79 9.84 2.82
N PRO A 148 1.52 10.96 2.92
CA PRO A 148 1.03 12.32 3.22
C PRO A 148 0.50 13.08 2.00
N MET A 149 0.69 12.54 0.78
CA MET A 149 0.33 13.20 -0.48
C MET A 149 -1.17 13.45 -0.59
N SER A 150 -2.00 12.52 -0.16
CA SER A 150 -3.47 12.58 -0.19
C SER A 150 -4.06 13.72 0.66
N GLU A 151 -3.28 14.23 1.62
CA GLU A 151 -3.67 15.29 2.56
C GLU A 151 -3.21 16.69 2.11
N ARG A 152 -2.44 16.75 1.01
CA ARG A 152 -1.96 18.02 0.44
C ARG A 152 -2.98 18.59 -0.55
N GLN A 153 -3.88 19.45 -0.07
CA GLN A 153 -4.98 19.98 -0.88
C GLN A 153 -4.51 20.60 -2.21
N PRO A 154 -3.42 21.40 -2.29
CA PRO A 154 -2.95 21.94 -3.57
C PRO A 154 -2.55 20.85 -4.59
N LEU A 155 -2.00 19.71 -4.12
CA LEU A 155 -1.68 18.59 -5.00
C LEU A 155 -2.97 17.92 -5.50
N VAL A 156 -3.94 17.70 -4.61
CA VAL A 156 -5.23 17.09 -4.96
C VAL A 156 -5.97 17.92 -5.99
N ASP A 157 -6.02 19.25 -5.78
CA ASP A 157 -6.69 20.18 -6.69
C ASP A 157 -6.04 20.16 -8.09
N ALA A 158 -4.70 20.19 -8.16
CA ALA A 158 -3.98 20.10 -9.43
C ALA A 158 -4.23 18.78 -10.18
N LEU A 159 -4.32 17.66 -9.46
CA LEU A 159 -4.63 16.36 -10.06
C LEU A 159 -6.09 16.29 -10.57
N VAL A 160 -7.04 16.84 -9.82
CA VAL A 160 -8.46 16.92 -10.22
C VAL A 160 -8.61 17.83 -11.45
N GLU A 161 -7.97 19.01 -11.46
CA GLU A 161 -7.97 19.93 -12.61
C GLU A 161 -7.36 19.27 -13.87
N ALA A 162 -6.33 18.45 -13.69
CA ALA A 162 -5.74 17.67 -14.78
C ALA A 162 -6.62 16.46 -15.23
N GLY A 163 -7.78 16.27 -14.63
CA GLY A 163 -8.72 15.18 -14.96
C GLY A 163 -8.31 13.80 -14.45
N VAL A 164 -7.40 13.72 -13.48
CA VAL A 164 -7.01 12.45 -12.86
C VAL A 164 -8.12 11.96 -11.95
N ARG A 165 -8.58 10.73 -12.17
CA ARG A 165 -9.53 10.05 -11.27
C ARG A 165 -8.78 9.53 -10.08
N LEU A 166 -9.15 9.98 -8.88
CA LEU A 166 -8.44 9.57 -7.67
C LEU A 166 -9.39 9.30 -6.49
N VAL A 167 -8.95 8.40 -5.63
CA VAL A 167 -9.49 8.17 -4.29
C VAL A 167 -8.36 8.44 -3.30
N ARG A 168 -8.66 9.16 -2.23
CA ARG A 168 -7.70 9.50 -1.19
C ARG A 168 -7.85 8.59 0.03
N ILE A 169 -6.73 8.19 0.62
CA ILE A 169 -6.70 7.66 1.98
C ILE A 169 -6.25 8.83 2.86
N VAL A 170 -7.01 9.16 3.90
CA VAL A 170 -6.76 10.32 4.77
C VAL A 170 -6.93 9.94 6.23
N SER A 171 -6.33 10.70 7.14
CA SER A 171 -6.27 10.44 8.58
C SER A 171 -7.44 11.02 9.40
N ALA A 172 -8.31 11.78 8.77
CA ALA A 172 -9.51 12.33 9.41
C ALA A 172 -10.62 12.52 8.39
N ALA A 173 -11.86 12.57 8.86
CA ALA A 173 -13.00 12.95 8.04
C ALA A 173 -12.83 14.41 7.59
N THR A 174 -12.21 14.61 6.44
CA THR A 174 -12.20 15.92 5.78
C THR A 174 -13.44 16.02 4.92
N ASP A 175 -14.13 17.16 5.03
CA ASP A 175 -15.16 17.48 4.04
C ASP A 175 -14.52 17.40 2.64
N PRO A 176 -15.02 16.55 1.74
CA PRO A 176 -14.43 16.40 0.41
C PRO A 176 -14.75 17.63 -0.46
N GLN A 177 -14.27 18.80 -0.06
CA GLN A 177 -14.46 20.06 -0.82
C GLN A 177 -13.75 20.03 -2.18
N GLY A 178 -12.98 18.99 -2.51
CA GLY A 178 -12.18 18.90 -3.71
C GLY A 178 -12.65 17.91 -4.76
N GLY A 179 -13.93 17.44 -4.77
CA GLY A 179 -14.44 16.59 -5.85
C GLY A 179 -13.83 15.19 -5.96
N SER A 180 -13.06 14.74 -4.97
CA SER A 180 -12.48 13.40 -4.92
C SER A 180 -13.03 12.59 -3.74
N ALA A 181 -13.36 11.32 -3.99
CA ALA A 181 -13.76 10.40 -2.93
C ALA A 181 -12.59 10.17 -1.95
N CYS A 182 -12.90 9.97 -0.65
CA CYS A 182 -11.91 9.62 0.34
C CYS A 182 -12.35 8.45 1.22
N VAL A 183 -11.36 7.70 1.71
CA VAL A 183 -11.49 6.71 2.77
C VAL A 183 -10.66 7.22 3.93
N TYR A 184 -11.22 7.22 5.14
CA TYR A 184 -10.52 7.73 6.32
C TYR A 184 -10.58 6.73 7.47
N VAL A 185 -9.60 6.85 8.34
CA VAL A 185 -9.58 6.28 9.69
C VAL A 185 -9.72 7.46 10.64
N ASP A 186 -10.56 7.33 11.67
CA ASP A 186 -10.65 8.34 12.71
C ASP A 186 -9.50 8.15 13.71
N ASP A 187 -8.34 8.62 13.31
CA ASP A 187 -7.09 8.49 14.09
C ASP A 187 -7.20 9.19 15.46
N ARG A 188 -8.00 10.27 15.56
CA ARG A 188 -8.18 11.01 16.79
C ARG A 188 -9.02 10.24 17.82
N ASP A 189 -10.16 9.71 17.38
CA ASP A 189 -11.05 8.94 18.24
C ASP A 189 -10.38 7.62 18.68
N ALA A 190 -9.72 6.93 17.75
CA ALA A 190 -8.99 5.70 18.07
C ALA A 190 -7.84 5.94 19.07
N ALA A 191 -7.08 7.03 18.94
CA ALA A 191 -6.04 7.38 19.91
C ALA A 191 -6.61 7.83 21.25
N TYR A 192 -7.77 8.50 21.23
CA TYR A 192 -8.53 8.80 22.43
C TYR A 192 -8.91 7.51 23.18
N GLU A 193 -9.49 6.53 22.50
CA GLU A 193 -9.88 5.25 23.11
C GLU A 193 -8.69 4.49 23.70
N ILE A 194 -7.55 4.45 23.02
CA ILE A 194 -6.33 3.82 23.54
C ILE A 194 -5.87 4.52 24.83
N THR A 195 -5.82 5.86 24.81
CA THR A 195 -5.38 6.65 25.97
C THR A 195 -6.36 6.52 27.12
N GLN A 196 -7.67 6.57 26.84
CA GLN A 196 -8.72 6.31 27.82
C GLN A 196 -8.55 4.95 28.49
N HIS A 197 -8.28 3.91 27.70
CA HIS A 197 -8.04 2.56 28.21
C HIS A 197 -6.87 2.54 29.21
N LEU A 198 -5.74 3.18 28.88
CA LEU A 198 -4.61 3.29 29.79
C LEU A 198 -4.97 4.03 31.08
N ILE A 199 -5.75 5.13 31.00
CA ILE A 199 -6.23 5.87 32.15
C ILE A 199 -7.14 4.99 33.03
N GLN A 200 -8.05 4.24 32.43
CA GLN A 200 -8.94 3.31 33.15
C GLN A 200 -8.20 2.18 33.87
N LEU A 201 -7.01 1.81 33.37
CA LEU A 201 -6.10 0.88 34.06
C LEU A 201 -5.33 1.54 35.21
N GLY A 202 -5.53 2.82 35.48
CA GLY A 202 -4.94 3.56 36.59
C GLY A 202 -3.68 4.35 36.26
N HIS A 203 -3.31 4.46 34.98
CA HIS A 203 -2.15 5.24 34.59
C HIS A 203 -2.49 6.73 34.53
N ALA A 204 -1.78 7.53 35.34
CA ALA A 204 -1.90 9.00 35.38
C ALA A 204 -0.71 9.70 34.65
N ARG A 205 0.43 9.00 34.49
CA ARG A 205 1.59 9.49 33.73
C ARG A 205 1.80 8.58 32.54
N ILE A 206 1.36 9.06 31.38
CA ILE A 206 1.38 8.31 30.11
C ILE A 206 2.31 9.04 29.16
N GLY A 207 3.38 8.37 28.72
CA GLY A 207 4.26 8.88 27.67
C GLY A 207 3.62 8.72 26.30
N PHE A 208 3.82 9.71 25.42
CA PHE A 208 3.40 9.63 24.03
C PHE A 208 4.61 9.79 23.08
N LEU A 209 4.77 8.84 22.17
CA LEU A 209 5.82 8.87 21.15
C LEU A 209 5.19 9.14 19.79
N TRP A 210 5.48 10.31 19.27
CA TRP A 210 4.94 10.79 18.00
C TRP A 210 5.51 10.03 16.81
N GLY A 211 4.72 10.00 15.72
CA GLY A 211 5.19 9.74 14.38
C GLY A 211 5.73 10.99 13.70
N GLY A 212 5.91 10.93 12.39
CA GLY A 212 6.42 12.09 11.62
C GLY A 212 5.44 13.26 11.56
N LYS A 213 5.94 14.48 11.69
CA LYS A 213 5.15 15.72 11.59
C LYS A 213 4.53 15.96 10.21
N SER A 214 5.03 15.31 9.18
CA SER A 214 4.51 15.38 7.81
C SER A 214 3.21 14.61 7.61
N HIS A 215 2.82 13.75 8.56
CA HIS A 215 1.64 12.90 8.49
C HIS A 215 0.49 13.45 9.35
N GLY A 216 -0.67 13.66 8.75
CA GLY A 216 -1.88 14.11 9.43
C GLY A 216 -2.31 13.15 10.54
N SER A 217 -2.16 11.84 10.34
CA SER A 217 -2.44 10.80 11.34
C SER A 217 -1.67 11.01 12.63
N SER A 218 -0.41 11.46 12.57
CA SER A 218 0.42 11.74 13.75
C SER A 218 -0.19 12.86 14.60
N TRP A 219 -0.67 13.91 13.95
CA TRP A 219 -1.33 15.02 14.61
C TRP A 219 -2.67 14.64 15.23
N GLU A 220 -3.48 13.87 14.51
CA GLU A 220 -4.79 13.44 15.00
C GLU A 220 -4.64 12.48 16.19
N ARG A 221 -3.69 11.54 16.13
CA ARG A 221 -3.39 10.65 17.28
C ARG A 221 -2.92 11.42 18.51
N HIS A 222 -2.05 12.42 18.32
CA HIS A 222 -1.62 13.28 19.44
C HIS A 222 -2.77 14.07 20.05
N LYS A 223 -3.65 14.64 19.22
CA LYS A 223 -4.86 15.33 19.70
C LYS A 223 -5.76 14.38 20.49
N GLY A 224 -5.99 13.17 19.99
CA GLY A 224 -6.77 12.16 20.71
C GLY A 224 -6.19 11.82 22.09
N TYR A 225 -4.85 11.67 22.15
CA TYR A 225 -4.16 11.49 23.42
C TYR A 225 -4.37 12.68 24.37
N GLU A 226 -4.20 13.92 23.91
CA GLU A 226 -4.41 15.12 24.73
C GLU A 226 -5.87 15.27 25.19
N ASP A 227 -6.82 15.00 24.31
CA ASP A 227 -8.26 15.08 24.61
C ASP A 227 -8.64 14.10 25.72
N ALA A 228 -8.18 12.85 25.65
CA ALA A 228 -8.43 11.86 26.67
C ALA A 228 -7.84 12.28 28.03
N LEU A 229 -6.60 12.76 28.06
CA LEU A 229 -6.01 13.26 29.28
C LEU A 229 -6.84 14.41 29.90
N ARG A 230 -7.25 15.37 29.05
CA ARG A 230 -8.04 16.53 29.46
C ARG A 230 -9.40 16.14 30.04
N ASP A 231 -10.10 15.22 29.40
CA ASP A 231 -11.43 14.77 29.83
C ASP A 231 -11.40 14.02 31.17
N TYR A 232 -10.26 13.37 31.45
CA TYR A 232 -10.04 12.72 32.75
C TYR A 232 -9.35 13.62 33.79
N GLY A 233 -9.18 14.91 33.49
CA GLY A 233 -8.58 15.89 34.43
C GLY A 233 -7.08 15.67 34.65
N ILE A 234 -6.38 15.00 33.76
CA ILE A 234 -4.94 14.79 33.81
C ILE A 234 -4.25 15.89 32.98
N ALA A 235 -3.31 16.60 33.61
CA ALA A 235 -2.56 17.64 32.92
C ALA A 235 -1.64 17.02 31.85
N VAL A 236 -1.63 17.60 30.67
CA VAL A 236 -0.66 17.25 29.61
C VAL A 236 0.73 17.73 30.05
N ASP A 237 1.65 16.80 30.20
CA ASP A 237 3.04 17.09 30.58
C ASP A 237 3.91 17.04 29.29
N PRO A 238 4.46 18.19 28.83
CA PRO A 238 5.25 18.24 27.60
C PRO A 238 6.50 17.33 27.66
N ASP A 239 7.03 17.05 28.86
CA ASP A 239 8.19 16.18 29.02
C ASP A 239 7.86 14.71 28.71
N LEU A 240 6.58 14.34 28.73
CA LEU A 240 6.09 13.02 28.39
C LEU A 240 5.81 12.84 26.88
N VAL A 241 5.97 13.89 26.08
CA VAL A 241 5.75 13.85 24.64
C VAL A 241 7.08 13.89 23.91
N VAL A 242 7.38 12.86 23.13
CA VAL A 242 8.66 12.76 22.38
C VAL A 242 8.39 12.60 20.89
N GLU A 243 9.06 13.41 20.10
CA GLU A 243 8.97 13.36 18.63
C GLU A 243 9.75 12.18 18.08
N GLY A 244 9.23 11.59 16.99
CA GLY A 244 9.85 10.53 16.21
C GLY A 244 9.41 10.59 14.74
N ASP A 245 9.73 9.57 13.98
CA ASP A 245 9.38 9.44 12.56
C ASP A 245 8.91 8.01 12.20
N TYR A 246 8.00 7.46 13.00
CA TYR A 246 7.39 6.14 12.83
C TYR A 246 8.35 4.94 12.86
N ALA A 247 9.62 5.12 13.20
CA ALA A 247 10.62 4.07 13.18
C ALA A 247 10.79 3.37 14.53
N PHE A 248 11.18 2.10 14.50
CA PHE A 248 11.56 1.32 15.69
C PHE A 248 12.62 2.03 16.55
N ASP A 249 13.64 2.59 15.90
CA ASP A 249 14.74 3.29 16.60
C ASP A 249 14.26 4.54 17.34
N ASP A 250 13.23 5.22 16.83
CA ASP A 250 12.60 6.36 17.51
C ASP A 250 11.89 5.91 18.77
N GLY A 251 11.16 4.80 18.69
CA GLY A 251 10.55 4.15 19.85
C GLY A 251 11.58 3.80 20.91
N PHE A 252 12.70 3.19 20.49
CA PHE A 252 13.78 2.80 21.40
C PHE A 252 14.44 4.01 22.09
N ARG A 253 14.82 5.04 21.31
CA ARG A 253 15.46 6.26 21.85
C ARG A 253 14.49 7.06 22.71
N GLY A 254 13.24 7.23 22.25
CA GLY A 254 12.21 7.96 22.97
C GLY A 254 11.86 7.32 24.31
N ALA A 255 11.70 5.99 24.35
CA ALA A 255 11.48 5.27 25.59
C ALA A 255 12.62 5.43 26.58
N ARG A 256 13.90 5.34 26.12
CA ARG A 256 15.04 5.58 27.02
C ARG A 256 15.05 6.99 27.62
N ARG A 257 14.64 8.00 26.84
CA ARG A 257 14.48 9.37 27.33
C ARG A 257 13.40 9.46 28.39
N LEU A 258 12.20 8.89 28.11
CA LEU A 258 11.05 8.92 29.03
C LEU A 258 11.33 8.16 30.33
N LEU A 259 11.95 6.99 30.23
CA LEU A 259 12.30 6.16 31.39
C LEU A 259 13.45 6.74 32.21
N GLY A 260 14.24 7.65 31.65
CA GLY A 260 15.29 8.38 32.35
C GLY A 260 14.82 9.64 33.09
N LEU A 261 13.55 10.00 33.02
CA LEU A 261 12.99 11.15 33.73
C LEU A 261 13.02 10.92 35.24
N PRO A 262 13.12 11.98 36.06
CA PRO A 262 13.03 11.86 37.53
C PRO A 262 11.72 11.19 38.01
N GLN A 263 10.65 11.36 37.26
CA GLN A 263 9.37 10.69 37.42
C GLN A 263 8.95 10.09 36.09
N PRO A 264 9.39 8.85 35.78
CA PRO A 264 9.08 8.22 34.52
C PRO A 264 7.58 7.93 34.37
N PRO A 265 7.07 7.80 33.12
CA PRO A 265 5.71 7.35 32.89
C PRO A 265 5.56 5.87 33.27
N THR A 266 4.33 5.51 33.67
CA THR A 266 3.95 4.12 33.97
C THR A 266 3.33 3.41 32.75
N ALA A 267 2.99 4.16 31.73
CA ALA A 267 2.58 3.65 30.43
C ALA A 267 3.17 4.50 29.31
N ILE A 268 3.43 3.89 28.16
CA ILE A 268 3.88 4.59 26.95
C ILE A 268 2.98 4.17 25.78
N PHE A 269 2.43 5.17 25.08
CA PHE A 269 1.69 5.00 23.85
C PHE A 269 2.56 5.40 22.67
N GLY A 270 2.93 4.41 21.85
CA GLY A 270 3.60 4.62 20.57
C GLY A 270 2.58 4.87 19.46
N SER A 271 2.76 5.93 18.68
CA SER A 271 1.80 6.30 17.63
C SER A 271 1.71 5.29 16.47
N ASN A 272 2.54 4.24 16.46
CA ASN A 272 2.36 3.02 15.69
C ASN A 272 3.01 1.82 16.40
N ASP A 273 2.76 0.62 15.87
CA ASP A 273 3.31 -0.62 16.43
C ASP A 273 4.83 -0.72 16.33
N GLU A 274 5.46 -0.12 15.32
CA GLU A 274 6.94 -0.12 15.22
C GLU A 274 7.59 0.70 16.34
N ILE A 275 7.02 1.86 16.65
CA ILE A 275 7.43 2.66 17.81
C ILE A 275 7.21 1.85 19.08
N ALA A 276 6.02 1.24 19.25
CA ALA A 276 5.71 0.42 20.43
C ALA A 276 6.67 -0.77 20.60
N ALA A 277 7.08 -1.41 19.51
CA ALA A 277 8.10 -2.47 19.52
C ALA A 277 9.47 -1.94 19.97
N GLY A 278 9.84 -0.73 19.53
CA GLY A 278 11.05 -0.04 19.98
C GLY A 278 11.00 0.27 21.49
N VAL A 279 9.84 0.74 21.98
CA VAL A 279 9.59 0.96 23.44
C VAL A 279 9.78 -0.34 24.20
N LEU A 280 9.19 -1.44 23.73
CA LEU A 280 9.30 -2.75 24.37
C LEU A 280 10.76 -3.23 24.46
N ALA A 281 11.53 -3.04 23.38
CA ALA A 281 12.95 -3.38 23.36
C ALA A 281 13.74 -2.54 24.36
N ALA A 282 13.47 -1.23 24.45
CA ALA A 282 14.13 -0.34 25.40
C ALA A 282 13.78 -0.71 26.84
N ALA A 283 12.49 -0.96 27.17
CA ALA A 283 12.05 -1.39 28.49
C ALA A 283 12.77 -2.68 28.94
N ARG A 284 12.80 -3.69 28.07
CA ARG A 284 13.49 -4.96 28.34
C ARG A 284 14.98 -4.80 28.52
N SER A 285 15.64 -3.96 27.72
CA SER A 285 17.07 -3.67 27.88
C SER A 285 17.39 -2.96 29.20
N GLY A 286 16.43 -2.22 29.75
CA GLY A 286 16.49 -1.59 31.07
C GLY A 286 16.07 -2.50 32.23
N GLY A 287 15.75 -3.77 31.97
CA GLY A 287 15.33 -4.74 32.98
C GLY A 287 13.87 -4.62 33.44
N LEU A 288 13.03 -3.85 32.74
CA LEU A 288 11.62 -3.69 33.06
C LEU A 288 10.78 -4.83 32.51
N ASN A 289 9.83 -5.31 33.30
CA ASN A 289 8.82 -6.29 32.92
C ASN A 289 7.59 -5.57 32.34
N VAL A 290 7.23 -5.91 31.13
CA VAL A 290 6.01 -5.43 30.47
C VAL A 290 4.96 -6.54 30.60
N PRO A 291 3.75 -6.28 31.08
CA PRO A 291 3.18 -4.97 31.43
C PRO A 291 3.35 -4.52 32.90
N TYR A 292 4.02 -5.29 33.76
CA TYR A 292 3.99 -5.09 35.22
C TYR A 292 4.69 -3.80 35.70
N ASP A 293 5.86 -3.49 35.12
CA ASP A 293 6.63 -2.27 35.46
C ASP A 293 6.31 -1.12 34.50
N LEU A 294 5.87 -1.44 33.28
CA LEU A 294 5.52 -0.48 32.24
C LEU A 294 4.45 -1.07 31.32
N SER A 295 3.33 -0.38 31.17
CA SER A 295 2.34 -0.69 30.12
C SER A 295 2.75 -0.05 28.80
N ILE A 296 2.50 -0.75 27.68
CA ILE A 296 2.82 -0.27 26.33
C ILE A 296 1.60 -0.48 25.43
N ALA A 297 1.23 0.57 24.71
CA ALA A 297 0.24 0.51 23.64
C ALA A 297 0.85 0.94 22.32
N GLY A 298 0.42 0.32 21.22
CA GLY A 298 0.67 0.72 19.83
C GLY A 298 -0.64 1.15 19.17
N PHE A 299 -0.54 1.51 17.88
CA PHE A 299 -1.68 1.91 17.07
C PHE A 299 -1.70 1.09 15.77
#